data_3098c58742ba1f58b9354661ff3b4744
#
_entry.id   3098c58742ba1f58b9354661ff3b4744
#
_cell.length_a   1.000
_cell.length_b   1.000
_cell.length_c   1.000
_cell.angle_alpha   90.00
_cell.angle_beta   90.00
_cell.angle_gamma   90.00
#
_symmetry.space_group_name_H-M   'P 1'
#
loop_
_entity.id
_entity.type
_entity.pdbx_description
1 polymer ?
#
loop_
_entity_poly.entity_id
_entity_poly.type
_entity_poly.pdbx_seq_one_letter_code
_entity_poly.pdbx_strand_id
1 'polypeptide(L)'
;ARSALQLGLSLERSAGANPYAFGMIGSTDDHTSLATAEEDNFFGKFANSEPGVRTGDSRMAGLNADWELGASGLAAVWAPQNTRGDLFASMKRREVYATTGSRIVLRFFGGWDYAPASGHSPYFETIGYRDGVPMGGELTPESDGAPTFMVQAMKDPDAANLDQVQIIKGWIDAKGETHEQIFYVALSDNRNVDPETGLPESVGSTVDLENVSFTNTIGAAQLSAQWTDPDFDAAQAAFDYARAIEIPRPRWSEHDRKAFGMDFKDAPRTVQDRAYSSPIWYRP
;
A
#
# COMPACT_ATOMS: atom_id res chain seq x y z
N ALA A 1 7.01 -0.23 -9.42
CA ALA A 1 6.35 -1.54 -9.21
C ALA A 1 5.20 -1.77 -10.18
N ARG A 2 4.21 -0.85 -10.30
CA ARG A 2 3.00 -1.01 -11.15
C ARG A 2 3.33 -1.40 -12.60
N SER A 3 4.19 -0.63 -13.28
CA SER A 3 4.61 -0.93 -14.65
C SER A 3 5.31 -2.28 -14.79
N ALA A 4 6.05 -2.73 -13.75
CA ALA A 4 6.69 -4.03 -13.76
C ALA A 4 5.67 -5.18 -13.66
N LEU A 5 4.61 -5.02 -12.84
CA LEU A 5 3.53 -6.02 -12.77
C LEU A 5 2.82 -6.18 -14.13
N GLN A 6 2.50 -5.06 -14.80
CA GLN A 6 1.90 -5.08 -16.14
C GLN A 6 2.86 -5.71 -17.18
N LEU A 7 4.15 -5.35 -17.14
CA LEU A 7 5.15 -5.97 -17.99
C LEU A 7 5.25 -7.48 -17.74
N GLY A 8 5.07 -7.92 -16.49
CA GLY A 8 5.01 -9.33 -16.12
C GLY A 8 3.94 -10.11 -16.87
N LEU A 9 2.71 -9.55 -16.96
CA LEU A 9 1.63 -10.17 -17.75
C LEU A 9 1.99 -10.29 -19.25
N SER A 10 2.59 -9.22 -19.80
CA SER A 10 3.02 -9.23 -21.21
C SER A 10 4.11 -10.26 -21.49
N LEU A 11 5.09 -10.41 -20.59
CA LEU A 11 6.16 -11.39 -20.71
C LEU A 11 5.66 -12.82 -20.50
N GLU A 12 4.73 -13.04 -19.57
CA GLU A 12 4.11 -14.36 -19.39
C GLU A 12 3.41 -14.83 -20.67
N ARG A 13 2.64 -13.93 -21.29
CA ARG A 13 1.98 -14.23 -22.57
C ARG A 13 2.95 -14.46 -23.73
N SER A 14 4.03 -13.69 -23.81
CA SER A 14 4.95 -13.75 -24.96
C SER A 14 6.09 -14.75 -24.79
N ALA A 15 6.55 -15.01 -23.56
CA ALA A 15 7.71 -15.83 -23.24
C ALA A 15 7.40 -17.01 -22.29
N GLY A 16 6.15 -17.15 -21.83
CA GLY A 16 5.71 -18.25 -20.97
C GLY A 16 6.19 -18.15 -19.52
N ALA A 17 6.71 -16.99 -19.09
CA ALA A 17 7.15 -16.76 -17.73
C ALA A 17 6.95 -15.31 -17.30
N ASN A 18 6.54 -15.12 -16.04
CA ASN A 18 6.40 -13.81 -15.42
C ASN A 18 7.52 -13.57 -14.40
N PRO A 19 8.61 -12.85 -14.79
CA PRO A 19 9.70 -12.55 -13.87
C PRO A 19 9.35 -11.49 -12.82
N TYR A 20 8.20 -10.83 -12.96
CA TYR A 20 7.72 -9.78 -12.07
C TYR A 20 6.57 -10.24 -11.17
N ALA A 21 6.34 -11.53 -11.03
CA ALA A 21 5.43 -12.08 -10.01
C ALA A 21 6.09 -12.06 -8.62
N PHE A 22 6.41 -10.88 -8.12
CA PHE A 22 7.08 -10.66 -6.84
C PHE A 22 6.08 -10.25 -5.73
N GLY A 23 6.53 -10.34 -4.47
CA GLY A 23 5.85 -9.73 -3.33
C GLY A 23 6.27 -8.28 -3.11
N MET A 24 5.42 -7.50 -2.46
CA MET A 24 5.69 -6.10 -2.12
C MET A 24 6.31 -6.01 -0.73
N ILE A 25 7.45 -5.34 -0.62
CA ILE A 25 8.06 -4.97 0.66
C ILE A 25 8.48 -3.50 0.63
N GLY A 26 8.44 -2.84 1.77
CA GLY A 26 9.04 -1.54 2.02
C GLY A 26 10.37 -1.68 2.74
N SER A 27 11.13 -0.60 2.77
CA SER A 27 12.40 -0.50 3.47
C SER A 27 12.67 0.95 3.83
N THR A 28 13.41 1.20 4.90
CA THR A 28 13.87 2.55 5.24
C THR A 28 14.95 3.04 4.28
N ASP A 29 15.70 2.12 3.68
CA ASP A 29 16.87 2.45 2.84
C ASP A 29 17.88 3.35 3.55
N ASP A 30 17.99 3.17 4.86
CA ASP A 30 18.86 3.97 5.73
C ASP A 30 20.28 3.41 5.73
N HIS A 31 21.28 4.29 5.60
CA HIS A 31 22.70 3.98 5.57
C HIS A 31 23.44 4.44 6.83
N THR A 32 22.72 4.92 7.84
CA THR A 32 23.29 5.42 9.10
C THR A 32 23.13 4.44 10.25
N SER A 33 22.39 3.34 10.08
CA SER A 33 21.92 2.43 11.14
C SER A 33 20.98 3.08 12.17
N LEU A 34 20.46 4.26 11.88
CA LEU A 34 19.45 4.98 12.67
C LEU A 34 18.09 4.99 11.94
N ALA A 35 17.72 3.81 11.45
CA ALA A 35 16.52 3.62 10.66
C ALA A 35 15.25 3.94 11.46
N THR A 36 14.50 4.94 11.01
CA THR A 36 13.18 5.27 11.50
C THR A 36 12.21 5.37 10.34
N ALA A 37 10.94 5.05 10.59
CA ALA A 37 9.89 5.13 9.59
C ALA A 37 8.90 6.27 9.88
N GLU A 38 9.14 7.04 10.95
CA GLU A 38 8.27 8.10 11.42
C GLU A 38 8.69 9.46 10.84
N GLU A 39 7.72 10.27 10.43
CA GLU A 39 7.97 11.60 9.87
C GLU A 39 8.52 12.58 10.92
N ASP A 40 8.12 12.46 12.16
CA ASP A 40 8.60 13.29 13.28
C ASP A 40 9.95 12.85 13.85
N ASN A 41 10.47 11.71 13.39
CA ASN A 41 11.72 11.11 13.85
C ASN A 41 12.61 10.66 12.69
N PHE A 42 12.55 11.34 11.56
CA PHE A 42 13.39 11.00 10.40
C PHE A 42 14.80 11.55 10.57
N PHE A 43 15.74 10.66 10.89
CA PHE A 43 17.14 11.05 11.08
C PHE A 43 17.85 11.39 9.76
N GLY A 44 17.44 10.86 8.65
CA GLY A 44 18.05 11.02 7.33
C GLY A 44 18.61 9.69 6.82
N LYS A 45 18.87 9.62 5.52
CA LYS A 45 19.37 8.39 4.88
C LYS A 45 20.89 8.23 4.96
N PHE A 46 21.60 9.32 5.09
CA PHE A 46 23.08 9.38 5.10
C PHE A 46 23.55 10.35 6.16
N ALA A 47 24.82 10.22 6.59
CA ALA A 47 25.40 11.09 7.60
C ALA A 47 25.36 12.59 7.25
N ASN A 48 25.37 12.93 5.96
CA ASN A 48 25.25 14.31 5.50
C ASN A 48 23.80 14.79 5.24
N SER A 49 22.83 13.94 5.49
CA SER A 49 21.39 14.27 5.38
C SER A 49 20.67 14.21 6.74
N GLU A 50 21.40 14.28 7.84
CA GLU A 50 20.84 14.32 9.18
C GLU A 50 20.14 15.66 9.50
N PRO A 51 19.24 15.71 10.48
CA PRO A 51 18.52 16.92 10.87
C PRO A 51 19.47 18.08 11.16
N GLY A 52 19.13 19.27 10.67
CA GLY A 52 19.94 20.49 10.84
C GLY A 52 21.15 20.61 9.90
N VAL A 53 21.56 19.55 9.21
CA VAL A 53 22.65 19.58 8.21
C VAL A 53 22.09 19.55 6.78
N ARG A 54 21.04 18.76 6.54
CA ARG A 54 20.39 18.65 5.24
C ARG A 54 19.80 20.00 4.81
N THR A 55 20.12 20.40 3.58
CA THR A 55 19.56 21.62 2.96
C THR A 55 18.68 21.23 1.79
N GLY A 56 17.61 22.00 1.54
CA GLY A 56 16.67 21.72 0.48
C GLY A 56 17.30 21.64 -0.92
N ASP A 57 18.46 22.27 -1.11
CA ASP A 57 19.15 22.36 -2.39
C ASP A 57 20.30 21.34 -2.54
N SER A 58 20.68 20.63 -1.48
CA SER A 58 21.74 19.65 -1.59
C SER A 58 21.24 18.40 -2.34
N ARG A 59 22.07 17.90 -3.24
CA ARG A 59 21.77 16.72 -4.03
C ARG A 59 22.77 15.63 -3.69
N MET A 60 22.25 14.49 -3.27
CA MET A 60 23.07 13.34 -3.04
C MET A 60 23.53 12.75 -4.37
N ALA A 61 24.85 12.70 -4.57
CA ALA A 61 25.50 12.17 -5.79
C ALA A 61 24.91 12.74 -7.11
N GLY A 62 24.32 13.93 -7.07
CA GLY A 62 23.69 14.58 -8.23
C GLY A 62 22.34 14.00 -8.67
N LEU A 63 21.76 13.08 -7.89
CA LEU A 63 20.54 12.36 -8.27
C LEU A 63 19.27 13.03 -7.71
N ASN A 64 19.12 13.08 -6.38
CA ASN A 64 17.91 13.55 -5.73
C ASN A 64 18.20 14.72 -4.79
N ALA A 65 17.28 15.66 -4.70
CA ALA A 65 17.32 16.67 -3.65
C ALA A 65 17.05 16.02 -2.29
N ASP A 66 17.64 16.56 -1.21
CA ASP A 66 17.48 15.98 0.14
C ASP A 66 15.99 15.88 0.54
N TRP A 67 15.18 16.83 0.10
CA TRP A 67 13.74 16.80 0.39
C TRP A 67 12.98 15.68 -0.33
N GLU A 68 13.52 15.09 -1.39
CA GLU A 68 12.91 13.94 -2.07
C GLU A 68 13.10 12.63 -1.30
N LEU A 69 13.99 12.62 -0.30
CA LEU A 69 14.19 11.47 0.59
C LEU A 69 13.01 11.35 1.55
N GLY A 70 12.42 10.16 1.62
CA GLY A 70 11.30 9.88 2.52
C GLY A 70 11.78 9.29 3.84
N ALA A 71 10.97 9.41 4.90
CA ALA A 71 11.17 8.69 6.14
C ALA A 71 11.10 7.16 5.93
N SER A 72 10.43 6.69 4.94
CA SER A 72 10.46 5.34 4.37
C SER A 72 9.76 4.24 5.16
N GLY A 73 9.55 3.15 4.46
CA GLY A 73 8.63 2.12 4.84
C GLY A 73 9.24 0.90 5.53
N LEU A 74 8.37 -0.04 5.77
CA LEU A 74 8.65 -1.30 6.45
C LEU A 74 8.25 -2.48 5.56
N ALA A 75 8.98 -3.61 5.72
CA ALA A 75 8.56 -4.90 5.23
C ALA A 75 7.71 -5.58 6.30
N ALA A 76 6.47 -5.90 5.97
CA ALA A 76 5.58 -6.65 6.84
C ALA A 76 5.39 -8.07 6.32
N VAL A 77 5.38 -9.05 7.22
CA VAL A 77 5.33 -10.48 6.90
C VAL A 77 4.24 -11.15 7.73
N TRP A 78 3.31 -11.82 7.08
CA TRP A 78 2.34 -12.67 7.76
C TRP A 78 2.91 -14.08 7.91
N ALA A 79 3.23 -14.48 9.13
CA ALA A 79 3.82 -15.77 9.44
C ALA A 79 3.13 -16.42 10.64
N PRO A 80 3.03 -17.77 10.68
CA PRO A 80 2.43 -18.48 11.82
C PRO A 80 3.16 -18.20 13.13
N GLN A 81 4.49 -18.05 13.08
CA GLN A 81 5.33 -17.78 14.25
C GLN A 81 6.49 -16.84 13.84
N ASN A 82 6.97 -16.05 14.80
CA ASN A 82 8.15 -15.22 14.61
C ASN A 82 9.45 -16.06 14.74
N THR A 83 9.60 -17.02 13.82
CA THR A 83 10.82 -17.81 13.67
C THR A 83 11.47 -17.54 12.32
N ARG A 84 12.78 -17.74 12.23
CA ARG A 84 13.51 -17.59 10.96
C ARG A 84 12.91 -18.45 9.83
N GLY A 85 12.49 -19.68 10.15
CA GLY A 85 11.92 -20.62 9.18
C GLY A 85 10.57 -20.15 8.66
N ASP A 86 9.67 -19.74 9.56
CA ASP A 86 8.33 -19.30 9.18
C ASP A 86 8.35 -17.97 8.43
N LEU A 87 9.19 -17.01 8.86
CA LEU A 87 9.38 -15.75 8.16
C LEU A 87 9.90 -15.98 6.75
N PHE A 88 10.94 -16.83 6.60
CA PHE A 88 11.47 -17.16 5.28
C PHE A 88 10.44 -17.84 4.37
N ALA A 89 9.69 -18.82 4.92
CA ALA A 89 8.64 -19.51 4.19
C ALA A 89 7.53 -18.55 3.71
N SER A 90 7.13 -17.62 4.57
CA SER A 90 6.11 -16.60 4.23
C SER A 90 6.62 -15.62 3.17
N MET A 91 7.85 -15.14 3.29
CA MET A 91 8.49 -14.31 2.25
C MET A 91 8.56 -15.05 0.91
N LYS A 92 8.91 -16.35 0.93
CA LYS A 92 8.97 -17.17 -0.28
C LYS A 92 7.60 -17.36 -0.92
N ARG A 93 6.51 -17.43 -0.13
CA ARG A 93 5.13 -17.44 -0.63
C ARG A 93 4.62 -16.06 -1.03
N ARG A 94 5.41 -15.00 -0.83
CA ARG A 94 5.01 -13.60 -1.09
C ARG A 94 3.88 -13.11 -0.18
N GLU A 95 3.65 -13.76 0.96
CA GLU A 95 2.67 -13.35 1.96
C GLU A 95 3.22 -12.19 2.80
N VAL A 96 3.51 -11.10 2.11
CA VAL A 96 4.19 -9.90 2.60
C VAL A 96 3.51 -8.65 2.05
N TYR A 97 3.71 -7.53 2.73
CA TYR A 97 3.25 -6.25 2.25
C TYR A 97 4.22 -5.13 2.61
N ALA A 98 4.11 -4.02 1.89
CA ALA A 98 4.92 -2.83 2.10
C ALA A 98 4.13 -1.77 2.85
N THR A 99 4.81 -1.00 3.71
CA THR A 99 4.33 0.32 4.13
C THR A 99 5.30 1.41 3.67
N THR A 100 4.85 2.66 3.63
CA THR A 100 5.72 3.81 3.30
C THR A 100 6.22 4.56 4.53
N GLY A 101 5.76 4.18 5.72
CA GLY A 101 6.11 4.80 7.00
C GLY A 101 5.45 4.03 8.13
N SER A 102 4.26 4.43 8.50
CA SER A 102 3.50 3.86 9.61
C SER A 102 3.25 2.37 9.48
N ARG A 103 3.05 1.71 10.64
CA ARG A 103 2.81 0.28 10.78
C ARG A 103 1.34 -0.08 10.50
N ILE A 104 0.79 0.40 9.38
CA ILE A 104 -0.55 0.01 8.93
C ILE A 104 -0.60 -1.51 8.85
N VAL A 105 -1.59 -2.12 9.49
CA VAL A 105 -1.86 -3.56 9.35
C VAL A 105 -2.77 -3.76 8.16
N LEU A 106 -2.35 -4.60 7.21
CA LEU A 106 -3.11 -4.87 5.99
C LEU A 106 -3.25 -6.38 5.77
N ARG A 107 -4.49 -6.84 5.58
CA ARG A 107 -4.83 -8.20 5.16
C ARG A 107 -5.58 -8.15 3.84
N PHE A 108 -5.28 -9.08 2.95
CA PHE A 108 -5.91 -9.17 1.64
C PHE A 108 -6.01 -10.63 1.20
N PHE A 109 -7.23 -11.05 0.84
CA PHE A 109 -7.53 -12.39 0.36
C PHE A 109 -8.38 -12.32 -0.89
N GLY A 110 -8.23 -13.31 -1.78
CA GLY A 110 -9.07 -13.49 -2.96
C GLY A 110 -9.63 -14.90 -2.99
N GLY A 111 -10.85 -15.07 -3.48
CA GLY A 111 -11.51 -16.37 -3.58
C GLY A 111 -12.78 -16.30 -4.43
N TRP A 112 -13.46 -17.43 -4.59
CA TRP A 112 -14.63 -17.54 -5.46
C TRP A 112 -15.95 -17.49 -4.69
N ASP A 113 -16.02 -18.14 -3.53
CA ASP A 113 -17.27 -18.48 -2.84
C ASP A 113 -17.35 -17.87 -1.43
N TYR A 114 -16.83 -16.66 -1.21
CA TYR A 114 -17.00 -16.01 0.08
C TYR A 114 -18.46 -15.68 0.36
N ALA A 115 -18.94 -16.11 1.52
CA ALA A 115 -20.30 -15.75 1.96
C ALA A 115 -20.45 -14.23 2.10
N PRO A 116 -21.65 -13.68 1.90
CA PRO A 116 -21.90 -12.25 2.12
C PRO A 116 -21.40 -11.79 3.49
N ALA A 117 -20.80 -10.60 3.54
CA ALA A 117 -20.24 -9.99 4.74
C ALA A 117 -19.02 -10.72 5.39
N SER A 118 -18.43 -11.72 4.73
CA SER A 118 -17.18 -12.36 5.21
C SER A 118 -16.05 -11.33 5.43
N GLY A 119 -15.98 -10.29 4.62
CA GLY A 119 -15.02 -9.20 4.74
C GLY A 119 -15.13 -8.39 6.05
N HIS A 120 -16.26 -8.47 6.74
CA HIS A 120 -16.54 -7.81 8.02
C HIS A 120 -16.64 -8.79 9.20
N SER A 121 -16.34 -10.07 8.96
CA SER A 121 -16.44 -11.12 9.96
C SER A 121 -15.32 -11.01 11.00
N PRO A 122 -15.59 -11.31 12.28
CA PRO A 122 -14.54 -11.49 13.29
C PRO A 122 -13.64 -12.71 13.00
N TYR A 123 -14.05 -13.59 12.08
CA TYR A 123 -13.28 -14.75 11.61
C TYR A 123 -12.65 -14.49 10.23
N PHE A 124 -12.40 -13.24 9.90
CA PHE A 124 -11.88 -12.78 8.61
C PHE A 124 -10.70 -13.61 8.09
N GLU A 125 -9.66 -13.78 8.90
CA GLU A 125 -8.47 -14.52 8.51
C GLU A 125 -8.77 -16.02 8.31
N THR A 126 -9.54 -16.61 9.23
CA THR A 126 -9.93 -18.03 9.13
C THR A 126 -10.69 -18.32 7.85
N ILE A 127 -11.63 -17.44 7.49
CA ILE A 127 -12.40 -17.53 6.25
C ILE A 127 -11.45 -17.33 5.06
N GLY A 128 -10.61 -16.30 5.10
CA GLY A 128 -9.67 -15.99 4.01
C GLY A 128 -8.74 -17.14 3.65
N TYR A 129 -8.16 -17.81 4.65
CA TYR A 129 -7.29 -18.97 4.42
C TYR A 129 -8.04 -20.27 4.06
N ARG A 130 -9.28 -20.45 4.53
CA ARG A 130 -10.06 -21.66 4.26
C ARG A 130 -10.67 -21.64 2.86
N ASP A 131 -11.20 -20.49 2.44
CA ASP A 131 -12.08 -20.36 1.27
C ASP A 131 -11.41 -19.58 0.12
N GLY A 132 -10.11 -19.23 0.26
CA GLY A 132 -9.39 -18.49 -0.75
C GLY A 132 -7.87 -18.52 -0.59
N VAL A 133 -7.21 -17.56 -1.22
CA VAL A 133 -5.76 -17.39 -1.18
C VAL A 133 -5.37 -16.06 -0.55
N PRO A 134 -4.30 -16.00 0.25
CA PRO A 134 -3.78 -14.74 0.79
C PRO A 134 -3.05 -13.92 -0.28
N MET A 135 -2.73 -12.67 0.04
CA MET A 135 -1.81 -11.85 -0.75
C MET A 135 -0.56 -12.64 -1.15
N GLY A 136 -0.09 -12.44 -2.39
CA GLY A 136 1.01 -13.21 -2.98
C GLY A 136 0.60 -14.53 -3.61
N GLY A 137 -0.66 -14.96 -3.42
CA GLY A 137 -1.22 -16.20 -3.96
C GLY A 137 -1.66 -16.09 -5.41
N GLU A 138 -2.24 -17.19 -5.88
CA GLU A 138 -2.74 -17.34 -7.26
C GLU A 138 -4.17 -17.89 -7.24
N LEU A 139 -5.05 -17.29 -8.02
CA LEU A 139 -6.39 -17.79 -8.34
C LEU A 139 -6.35 -18.49 -9.70
N THR A 140 -6.90 -19.67 -9.73
CA THR A 140 -7.17 -20.45 -10.97
C THR A 140 -8.67 -20.50 -11.21
N PRO A 141 -9.14 -20.74 -12.45
CA PRO A 141 -10.57 -20.87 -12.71
C PRO A 141 -11.21 -21.98 -11.88
N GLU A 142 -12.14 -21.64 -11.01
CA GLU A 142 -12.90 -22.60 -10.18
C GLU A 142 -14.40 -22.48 -10.36
N SER A 143 -14.89 -21.34 -10.88
CA SER A 143 -16.32 -21.10 -11.09
C SER A 143 -16.56 -20.26 -12.35
N ASP A 144 -17.82 -20.22 -12.79
CA ASP A 144 -18.27 -19.34 -13.87
C ASP A 144 -18.46 -17.88 -13.42
N GLY A 145 -18.22 -17.59 -12.11
CA GLY A 145 -18.38 -16.27 -11.50
C GLY A 145 -17.11 -15.43 -11.50
N ALA A 146 -17.24 -14.20 -11.04
CA ALA A 146 -16.11 -13.32 -10.80
C ALA A 146 -15.49 -13.56 -9.42
N PRO A 147 -14.16 -13.41 -9.25
CA PRO A 147 -13.50 -13.52 -7.96
C PRO A 147 -13.96 -12.41 -7.02
N THR A 148 -14.05 -12.75 -5.77
CA THR A 148 -14.34 -11.83 -4.68
C THR A 148 -13.09 -11.64 -3.83
N PHE A 149 -12.80 -10.40 -3.49
CA PHE A 149 -11.68 -10.04 -2.65
C PHE A 149 -12.17 -9.50 -1.30
N MET A 150 -11.45 -9.89 -0.25
CA MET A 150 -11.67 -9.37 1.09
C MET A 150 -10.43 -8.60 1.54
N VAL A 151 -10.64 -7.40 2.06
CA VAL A 151 -9.56 -6.55 2.59
C VAL A 151 -9.90 -6.03 3.96
N GLN A 152 -8.91 -5.99 4.82
CA GLN A 152 -8.97 -5.37 6.13
C GLN A 152 -7.71 -4.55 6.36
N ALA A 153 -7.88 -3.27 6.72
CA ALA A 153 -6.80 -2.37 7.08
C ALA A 153 -7.06 -1.76 8.45
N MET A 154 -6.02 -1.67 9.27
CA MET A 154 -6.05 -1.02 10.57
C MET A 154 -4.89 -0.04 10.66
N LYS A 155 -5.15 1.15 11.17
CA LYS A 155 -4.12 2.17 11.36
C LYS A 155 -3.03 1.72 12.32
N ASP A 156 -1.84 2.28 12.21
CA ASP A 156 -0.85 2.29 13.27
C ASP A 156 -1.42 3.04 14.48
N PRO A 157 -1.37 2.49 15.70
CA PRO A 157 -1.86 3.18 16.91
C PRO A 157 -1.28 4.58 17.11
N ASP A 158 -0.02 4.77 16.74
CA ASP A 158 0.74 6.01 16.94
C ASP A 158 0.68 6.96 15.73
N ALA A 159 0.03 6.57 14.63
CA ALA A 159 -0.03 7.34 13.40
C ALA A 159 -1.45 7.84 13.05
N ALA A 160 -1.62 8.27 11.81
CA ALA A 160 -2.86 8.86 11.32
C ALA A 160 -3.96 7.81 11.08
N ASN A 161 -5.22 8.25 11.15
CA ASN A 161 -6.36 7.45 10.75
C ASN A 161 -6.31 7.12 9.25
N LEU A 162 -7.02 6.07 8.85
CA LEU A 162 -7.14 5.69 7.45
C LEU A 162 -8.16 6.57 6.72
N ASP A 163 -7.77 7.03 5.55
CA ASP A 163 -8.60 7.73 4.58
C ASP A 163 -9.46 6.72 3.80
N GLN A 164 -8.81 5.73 3.18
CA GLN A 164 -9.46 4.84 2.24
C GLN A 164 -8.69 3.55 2.01
N VAL A 165 -9.40 2.55 1.49
CA VAL A 165 -8.84 1.32 0.93
C VAL A 165 -9.23 1.21 -0.53
N GLN A 166 -8.26 0.87 -1.36
CA GLN A 166 -8.40 0.68 -2.79
C GLN A 166 -7.99 -0.74 -3.17
N ILE A 167 -8.60 -1.28 -4.22
CA ILE A 167 -8.09 -2.44 -4.96
C ILE A 167 -7.62 -1.93 -6.31
N ILE A 168 -6.42 -2.29 -6.68
CA ILE A 168 -5.83 -1.97 -7.97
C ILE A 168 -5.76 -3.26 -8.79
N LYS A 169 -6.56 -3.31 -9.85
CA LYS A 169 -6.56 -4.38 -10.84
C LYS A 169 -5.69 -4.01 -12.01
N GLY A 170 -4.84 -4.93 -12.45
CA GLY A 170 -4.16 -4.85 -13.74
C GLY A 170 -4.42 -6.11 -14.54
N TRP A 171 -4.64 -5.98 -15.86
CA TRP A 171 -4.92 -7.12 -16.73
C TRP A 171 -4.31 -6.94 -18.12
N ILE A 172 -4.25 -8.03 -18.86
CA ILE A 172 -3.85 -8.03 -20.26
C ILE A 172 -5.01 -8.50 -21.14
N ASP A 173 -5.35 -7.72 -22.14
CA ASP A 173 -6.47 -8.02 -23.04
C ASP A 173 -6.08 -9.00 -24.16
N ALA A 174 -7.07 -9.38 -24.98
CA ALA A 174 -6.87 -10.30 -26.10
C ALA A 174 -5.88 -9.78 -27.15
N LYS A 175 -5.68 -8.46 -27.25
CA LYS A 175 -4.72 -7.85 -28.17
C LYS A 175 -3.30 -7.83 -27.61
N GLY A 176 -3.13 -8.08 -26.29
CA GLY A 176 -1.85 -8.03 -25.59
C GLY A 176 -1.56 -6.64 -25.00
N GLU A 177 -2.55 -5.78 -24.94
CA GLU A 177 -2.43 -4.48 -24.29
C GLU A 177 -2.71 -4.61 -22.80
N THR A 178 -1.90 -3.94 -21.97
CA THR A 178 -2.06 -3.95 -20.53
C THR A 178 -2.88 -2.74 -20.07
N HIS A 179 -3.77 -3.01 -19.13
CA HIS A 179 -4.69 -2.03 -18.56
C HIS A 179 -4.55 -1.99 -17.04
N GLU A 180 -5.07 -0.93 -16.44
CA GLU A 180 -5.14 -0.80 -14.99
C GLU A 180 -6.38 0.01 -14.59
N GLN A 181 -7.00 -0.41 -13.50
CA GLN A 181 -8.12 0.30 -12.88
C GLN A 181 -7.98 0.32 -11.36
N ILE A 182 -8.40 1.43 -10.75
CA ILE A 182 -8.44 1.60 -9.30
C ILE A 182 -9.89 1.59 -8.85
N PHE A 183 -10.20 0.71 -7.91
CA PHE A 183 -11.50 0.62 -7.27
C PHE A 183 -11.41 1.12 -5.82
N TYR A 184 -12.29 2.02 -5.43
CA TYR A 184 -12.39 2.56 -4.08
C TYR A 184 -13.37 1.69 -3.30
N VAL A 185 -12.86 0.73 -2.52
CA VAL A 185 -13.69 -0.33 -1.92
C VAL A 185 -14.11 -0.03 -0.48
N ALA A 186 -13.41 0.85 0.22
CA ALA A 186 -13.82 1.39 1.51
C ALA A 186 -13.34 2.84 1.67
N LEU A 187 -14.23 3.71 2.12
CA LEU A 187 -13.95 5.13 2.41
C LEU A 187 -14.33 5.41 3.86
N SER A 188 -13.52 6.20 4.56
CA SER A 188 -13.87 6.69 5.90
C SER A 188 -14.95 7.77 5.84
N ASP A 189 -15.50 8.12 6.99
CA ASP A 189 -16.42 9.25 7.18
C ASP A 189 -17.69 9.19 6.31
N ASN A 190 -18.13 7.98 5.91
CA ASN A 190 -19.32 7.74 5.07
C ASN A 190 -19.28 8.51 3.73
N ARG A 191 -18.10 8.80 3.20
CA ARG A 191 -17.93 9.47 1.91
C ARG A 191 -18.32 8.55 0.75
N ASN A 192 -18.63 9.15 -0.37
CA ASN A 192 -19.00 8.45 -1.59
C ASN A 192 -17.99 8.69 -2.71
N VAL A 193 -18.03 7.81 -3.69
CA VAL A 193 -17.37 8.02 -4.99
C VAL A 193 -18.32 8.81 -5.87
N ASP A 194 -17.84 9.92 -6.41
CA ASP A 194 -18.58 10.73 -7.37
C ASP A 194 -18.77 9.92 -8.67
N PRO A 195 -20.02 9.68 -9.10
CA PRO A 195 -20.30 8.85 -10.27
C PRO A 195 -19.86 9.50 -11.60
N GLU A 196 -19.67 10.83 -11.65
CA GLU A 196 -19.24 11.53 -12.86
C GLU A 196 -17.73 11.47 -13.04
N THR A 197 -16.98 11.60 -11.96
CA THR A 197 -15.50 11.62 -11.99
C THR A 197 -14.87 10.27 -11.66
N GLY A 198 -15.60 9.37 -11.00
CA GLY A 198 -15.08 8.11 -10.46
C GLY A 198 -14.10 8.30 -9.31
N LEU A 199 -14.01 9.50 -8.72
CA LEU A 199 -13.12 9.82 -7.61
C LEU A 199 -13.89 9.95 -6.29
N PRO A 200 -13.29 9.60 -5.15
CA PRO A 200 -13.92 9.81 -3.86
C PRO A 200 -13.93 11.30 -3.50
N GLU A 201 -14.94 11.70 -2.74
CA GLU A 201 -14.93 12.99 -2.04
C GLU A 201 -13.65 13.09 -1.18
N SER A 202 -13.09 14.30 -1.06
CA SER A 202 -11.90 14.52 -0.24
C SER A 202 -12.17 14.23 1.23
N VAL A 203 -11.25 13.54 1.90
CA VAL A 203 -11.30 13.37 3.36
C VAL A 203 -11.00 14.67 4.11
N GLY A 204 -10.44 15.66 3.43
CA GLY A 204 -9.98 16.89 4.04
C GLY A 204 -8.62 16.73 4.72
N SER A 205 -8.30 17.66 5.61
CA SER A 205 -7.04 17.67 6.36
C SER A 205 -7.23 18.30 7.74
N THR A 206 -6.61 17.70 8.76
CA THR A 206 -6.52 18.22 10.12
C THR A 206 -5.12 18.72 10.45
N VAL A 207 -4.27 18.87 9.44
CA VAL A 207 -2.88 19.29 9.60
C VAL A 207 -2.80 20.76 10.03
N ASP A 208 -2.11 21.00 11.14
CA ASP A 208 -1.70 22.31 11.61
C ASP A 208 -0.20 22.49 11.31
N LEU A 209 0.08 23.27 10.28
CA LEU A 209 1.46 23.51 9.83
C LEU A 209 2.22 24.51 10.71
N GLU A 210 1.54 25.30 11.55
CA GLU A 210 2.20 26.20 12.49
C GLU A 210 2.75 25.38 13.68
N ASN A 211 1.94 24.47 14.20
CA ASN A 211 2.33 23.60 15.30
C ASN A 211 3.01 22.30 14.84
N VAL A 212 3.00 22.00 13.53
CA VAL A 212 3.49 20.76 12.92
C VAL A 212 2.84 19.56 13.61
N SER A 213 1.51 19.56 13.59
CA SER A 213 0.68 18.54 14.24
C SER A 213 -0.52 18.18 13.37
N PHE A 214 -1.24 17.16 13.74
CA PHE A 214 -2.52 16.76 13.15
C PHE A 214 -3.40 16.11 14.22
N THR A 215 -4.67 15.91 13.91
CA THR A 215 -5.60 15.18 14.78
C THR A 215 -6.30 14.07 14.02
N ASN A 216 -6.69 13.03 14.73
CA ASN A 216 -7.48 11.91 14.21
C ASN A 216 -9.00 12.16 14.38
N THR A 217 -9.47 13.38 14.09
CA THR A 217 -10.89 13.74 14.15
C THR A 217 -11.64 13.41 12.85
N ILE A 218 -10.92 13.06 11.80
CA ILE A 218 -11.41 12.53 10.53
C ILE A 218 -10.74 11.18 10.25
N GLY A 219 -11.22 10.46 9.24
CA GLY A 219 -10.69 9.15 8.92
C GLY A 219 -11.19 8.06 9.89
N ALA A 220 -10.78 6.84 9.66
CA ALA A 220 -11.19 5.67 10.42
C ALA A 220 -10.00 4.89 11.01
N ALA A 221 -10.17 4.33 12.22
CA ALA A 221 -9.14 3.47 12.83
C ALA A 221 -9.02 2.13 12.08
N GLN A 222 -10.10 1.66 11.47
CA GLN A 222 -10.16 0.43 10.71
C GLN A 222 -11.09 0.62 9.51
N LEU A 223 -10.71 0.06 8.36
CA LEU A 223 -11.54 -0.07 7.17
C LEU A 223 -11.52 -1.53 6.71
N SER A 224 -12.67 -2.01 6.24
CA SER A 224 -12.79 -3.35 5.67
C SER A 224 -13.78 -3.35 4.52
N ALA A 225 -13.55 -4.25 3.55
CA ALA A 225 -14.44 -4.44 2.42
C ALA A 225 -14.46 -5.89 1.96
N GLN A 226 -15.57 -6.27 1.35
CA GLN A 226 -15.70 -7.41 0.47
C GLN A 226 -16.16 -6.88 -0.89
N TRP A 227 -15.37 -7.14 -1.93
CA TRP A 227 -15.58 -6.59 -3.26
C TRP A 227 -15.44 -7.69 -4.31
N THR A 228 -16.43 -7.82 -5.17
CA THR A 228 -16.41 -8.73 -6.32
C THR A 228 -16.04 -7.93 -7.55
N ASP A 229 -15.13 -8.44 -8.37
CA ASP A 229 -14.67 -7.77 -9.58
C ASP A 229 -15.80 -7.63 -10.61
N PRO A 230 -16.31 -6.41 -10.85
CA PRO A 230 -17.42 -6.20 -11.78
C PRO A 230 -17.03 -6.37 -13.25
N ASP A 231 -15.75 -6.25 -13.56
CA ASP A 231 -15.19 -6.25 -14.91
C ASP A 231 -14.30 -7.48 -15.13
N PHE A 232 -14.63 -8.60 -14.45
CA PHE A 232 -13.88 -9.85 -14.59
C PHE A 232 -14.13 -10.48 -15.95
N ASP A 233 -13.04 -10.88 -16.60
CA ASP A 233 -13.05 -11.70 -17.81
C ASP A 233 -12.16 -12.93 -17.58
N ALA A 234 -12.78 -14.11 -17.55
CA ALA A 234 -12.10 -15.36 -17.27
C ALA A 234 -11.02 -15.73 -18.32
N ALA A 235 -11.01 -15.09 -19.49
CA ALA A 235 -9.99 -15.30 -20.51
C ALA A 235 -8.76 -14.39 -20.36
N GLN A 236 -8.78 -13.46 -19.42
CA GLN A 236 -7.72 -12.45 -19.25
C GLN A 236 -6.91 -12.72 -17.99
N ALA A 237 -5.60 -12.88 -18.16
CA ALA A 237 -4.68 -12.90 -17.03
C ALA A 237 -4.67 -11.52 -16.33
N ALA A 238 -4.72 -11.53 -15.00
CA ALA A 238 -4.83 -10.33 -14.19
C ALA A 238 -4.03 -10.42 -12.89
N PHE A 239 -3.88 -9.29 -12.22
CA PHE A 239 -3.45 -9.20 -10.83
C PHE A 239 -4.30 -8.16 -10.10
N ASP A 240 -4.51 -8.42 -8.82
CA ASP A 240 -5.19 -7.50 -7.91
C ASP A 240 -4.34 -7.30 -6.65
N TYR A 241 -4.19 -6.05 -6.20
CA TYR A 241 -3.57 -5.78 -4.90
C TYR A 241 -4.31 -4.67 -4.15
N ALA A 242 -4.29 -4.76 -2.82
CA ALA A 242 -4.88 -3.78 -1.96
C ALA A 242 -3.90 -2.64 -1.62
N ARG A 243 -4.44 -1.42 -1.50
CA ARG A 243 -3.72 -0.26 -1.00
C ARG A 243 -4.57 0.45 0.05
N ALA A 244 -4.06 0.57 1.28
CA ALA A 244 -4.61 1.42 2.33
C ALA A 244 -3.87 2.75 2.35
N ILE A 245 -4.58 3.85 2.59
CA ILE A 245 -4.04 5.21 2.60
C ILE A 245 -4.50 5.90 3.88
N GLU A 246 -3.59 6.59 4.58
CA GLU A 246 -3.89 7.42 5.75
C GLU A 246 -4.43 8.80 5.36
N ILE A 247 -5.04 9.51 6.32
CA ILE A 247 -5.32 10.94 6.19
C ILE A 247 -4.00 11.73 6.18
N PRO A 248 -3.98 12.98 5.65
CA PRO A 248 -2.77 13.80 5.61
C PRO A 248 -2.19 14.08 7.00
N ARG A 249 -0.86 14.01 7.11
CA ARG A 249 -0.07 14.42 8.27
C ARG A 249 1.12 15.30 7.87
N PRO A 250 1.75 16.07 8.78
CA PRO A 250 2.95 16.84 8.46
C PRO A 250 4.08 15.92 7.98
N ARG A 251 4.83 16.39 7.00
CA ARG A 251 6.02 15.70 6.53
C ARG A 251 7.23 16.05 7.40
N TRP A 252 8.27 15.20 7.42
CA TRP A 252 9.50 15.42 8.17
C TRP A 252 10.14 16.80 7.90
N SER A 253 10.03 17.31 6.67
CA SER A 253 10.54 18.62 6.29
C SER A 253 9.88 19.78 7.06
N GLU A 254 8.64 19.62 7.52
CA GLU A 254 7.98 20.61 8.38
C GLU A 254 8.51 20.56 9.81
N HIS A 255 8.85 19.38 10.33
CA HIS A 255 9.52 19.23 11.62
C HIS A 255 10.89 19.92 11.61
N ASP A 256 11.68 19.74 10.56
CA ASP A 256 12.96 20.43 10.37
C ASP A 256 12.78 21.93 10.18
N ARG A 257 11.79 22.37 9.42
CA ARG A 257 11.46 23.79 9.26
C ARG A 257 11.21 24.43 10.61
N LYS A 258 10.42 23.81 11.46
CA LYS A 258 10.10 24.32 12.79
C LYS A 258 11.29 24.28 13.74
N ALA A 259 12.05 23.20 13.76
CA ALA A 259 13.14 22.99 14.70
C ALA A 259 14.39 23.81 14.36
N PHE A 260 14.72 23.97 13.08
CA PHE A 260 15.99 24.52 12.60
C PHE A 260 15.84 25.77 11.72
N GLY A 261 14.60 26.24 11.46
CA GLY A 261 14.35 27.39 10.57
C GLY A 261 14.72 27.13 9.11
N MET A 262 14.70 25.88 8.68
CA MET A 262 15.07 25.48 7.31
C MET A 262 13.93 25.80 6.33
N ASP A 263 14.27 26.09 5.07
CA ASP A 263 13.32 26.33 4.00
C ASP A 263 13.48 25.29 2.88
N PHE A 264 12.51 24.39 2.77
CA PHE A 264 12.43 23.38 1.70
C PHE A 264 11.36 23.84 0.69
N LYS A 265 11.70 24.75 -0.22
CA LYS A 265 10.77 25.43 -1.12
C LYS A 265 9.88 24.52 -1.94
N ASP A 266 10.46 23.44 -2.44
CA ASP A 266 9.79 22.50 -3.36
C ASP A 266 9.24 21.25 -2.65
N ALA A 267 9.50 21.10 -1.34
CA ALA A 267 9.07 19.93 -0.58
C ALA A 267 7.55 19.96 -0.31
N PRO A 268 6.84 18.85 -0.52
CA PRO A 268 5.48 18.71 -0.04
C PRO A 268 5.43 18.93 1.48
N ARG A 269 4.45 19.68 1.95
CA ARG A 269 4.30 19.97 3.37
C ARG A 269 3.61 18.86 4.15
N THR A 270 2.87 18.01 3.44
CA THR A 270 2.11 16.91 4.02
C THR A 270 2.41 15.62 3.30
N VAL A 271 2.19 14.51 3.99
CA VAL A 271 2.29 13.15 3.46
C VAL A 271 1.07 12.34 3.88
N GLN A 272 0.70 11.35 3.07
CA GLN A 272 -0.26 10.31 3.41
C GLN A 272 0.46 8.97 3.29
N ASP A 273 0.73 8.32 4.42
CA ASP A 273 1.33 7.00 4.39
C ASP A 273 0.38 5.94 3.85
N ARG A 274 0.97 4.87 3.37
CA ARG A 274 0.26 3.82 2.62
C ARG A 274 0.79 2.45 2.97
N ALA A 275 -0.10 1.46 2.86
CA ALA A 275 0.30 0.07 2.81
C ALA A 275 -0.12 -0.53 1.46
N TYR A 276 0.72 -1.43 0.92
CA TYR A 276 0.51 -2.10 -0.37
C TYR A 276 0.66 -3.60 -0.17
N SER A 277 -0.39 -4.37 -0.40
CA SER A 277 -0.28 -5.83 -0.37
C SER A 277 0.52 -6.37 -1.54
N SER A 278 1.10 -7.55 -1.39
CA SER A 278 1.52 -8.35 -2.55
C SER A 278 0.31 -8.67 -3.42
N PRO A 279 0.49 -8.72 -4.76
CA PRO A 279 -0.61 -9.04 -5.68
C PRO A 279 -1.11 -10.47 -5.51
N ILE A 280 -2.41 -10.67 -5.69
CA ILE A 280 -3.02 -11.96 -6.01
C ILE A 280 -3.12 -12.02 -7.53
N TRP A 281 -2.64 -13.10 -8.13
CA TRP A 281 -2.62 -13.29 -9.57
C TRP A 281 -3.76 -14.19 -10.00
N TYR A 282 -4.43 -13.84 -11.11
CA TYR A 282 -5.36 -14.70 -11.78
C TYR A 282 -4.74 -15.22 -13.09
N ARG A 283 -4.80 -16.54 -13.29
CA ARG A 283 -4.33 -17.22 -14.50
C ARG A 283 -5.46 -18.04 -15.11
N PRO A 284 -5.91 -17.68 -16.34
CA PRO A 284 -6.90 -18.42 -17.10
C PRO A 284 -6.56 -19.89 -17.35
#